data_35f925d92e0bbe06d935b48ff8634050
#
_entry.id   35f925d92e0bbe06d935b48ff8634050
#
_cell.length_a   1.000
_cell.length_b   1.000
_cell.length_c   1.000
_cell.angle_alpha   90.00
_cell.angle_beta   90.00
_cell.angle_gamma   90.00
#
_symmetry.space_group_name_H-M   'P 1'
#
loop_
_entity.id
_entity.type
_entity.pdbx_description
1 polymer ?
#
loop_
_entity_poly.entity_id
_entity_poly.type
_entity_poly.pdbx_seq_one_letter_code
_entity_poly.pdbx_strand_id
1 'polypeptide(L)'
;MRIYKPNEEFPISEYITQKLHNIEAEIKKLDNEYIINVNQEEYINMLVVKNTVSFEIYYDTERRIFDGKQEKQEEIEEFPGYYGHRIMHRYTEYKFRLSYKYTGDIDVLRIRPNCFTFSTSYNPMTIDVFGDELSISFSSRDNDSQIIEKQISEIKKNAFRNLDKPDGAKWHINLFNEQLPQEIKKIFERVKAEKAKEHRMLVELGIDNLDSTTIEVPILKRITPIPRLLENKKVSYQIKDDIYKDILKHIYTLCKGYEQHESIYKGKHEESLRDLIVPSLNSAFIGANSSAETFNRKGKTDIITKAPDNSSIFIAECKVWRGEKVFMEAIDQLLGYVSWRDTRTAIILFVKKGEISDVIEKARLAMTQHPCYVIDKGQTNESSFSYTYHINGDNQSHIALELMIFHYPE
;
A
#
# COMPACT_ATOMS: atom_id res chain seq x y z
N MET A 1 4.47 -1.61 19.34
CA MET A 1 4.67 -0.15 19.40
C MET A 1 6.14 0.11 19.15
N ARG A 2 6.47 0.88 18.14
CA ARG A 2 7.85 1.32 17.87
C ARG A 2 7.95 2.81 18.18
N ILE A 3 9.05 3.24 18.79
CA ILE A 3 9.31 4.62 19.17
C ILE A 3 10.37 5.15 18.21
N TYR A 4 10.10 6.29 17.59
CA TYR A 4 10.99 6.95 16.63
C TYR A 4 11.40 8.33 17.16
N LYS A 5 12.70 8.63 17.04
CA LYS A 5 13.21 9.98 17.19
C LYS A 5 13.20 10.68 15.82
N PRO A 6 12.42 11.72 15.63
CA PRO A 6 12.27 12.31 14.31
C PRO A 6 13.60 12.94 13.84
N ASN A 7 14.06 12.51 12.66
CA ASN A 7 15.19 13.07 11.92
C ASN A 7 16.54 13.13 12.68
N GLU A 8 16.80 12.17 13.57
CA GLU A 8 18.02 12.18 14.39
C GLU A 8 18.85 10.89 14.30
N GLU A 9 18.28 9.78 13.80
CA GLU A 9 18.87 8.48 14.01
C GLU A 9 20.02 8.16 13.05
N PHE A 10 19.86 8.40 11.75
CA PHE A 10 20.92 8.12 10.79
C PHE A 10 20.99 9.14 9.64
N PRO A 11 22.19 9.40 9.09
CA PRO A 11 22.35 10.31 7.96
C PRO A 11 21.65 9.81 6.71
N ILE A 12 21.16 10.73 5.87
CA ILE A 12 20.56 10.39 4.57
C ILE A 12 21.51 9.59 3.67
N SER A 13 22.81 9.88 3.72
CA SER A 13 23.82 9.15 2.95
C SER A 13 23.88 7.67 3.32
N GLU A 14 23.79 7.36 4.61
CA GLU A 14 23.78 5.98 5.11
C GLU A 14 22.51 5.24 4.66
N TYR A 15 21.35 5.89 4.75
CA TYR A 15 20.09 5.32 4.27
C TYR A 15 20.16 4.97 2.78
N ILE A 16 20.63 5.91 1.94
CA ILE A 16 20.76 5.70 0.50
C ILE A 16 21.76 4.57 0.22
N THR A 17 22.92 4.58 0.87
CA THR A 17 23.93 3.54 0.69
C THR A 17 23.39 2.16 1.03
N GLN A 18 22.65 2.04 2.14
CA GLN A 18 22.03 0.77 2.54
C GLN A 18 20.98 0.29 1.54
N LYS A 19 20.15 1.20 1.00
CA LYS A 19 19.17 0.87 -0.03
C LYS A 19 19.85 0.36 -1.31
N LEU A 20 20.88 1.04 -1.81
CA LEU A 20 21.63 0.61 -2.99
C LEU A 20 22.38 -0.71 -2.77
N HIS A 21 22.95 -0.90 -1.58
CA HIS A 21 23.58 -2.17 -1.22
C HIS A 21 22.60 -3.35 -1.22
N ASN A 22 21.38 -3.15 -0.71
CA ASN A 22 20.34 -4.18 -0.72
C ASN A 22 19.93 -4.53 -2.16
N ILE A 23 19.82 -3.53 -3.05
CA ILE A 23 19.52 -3.74 -4.47
C ILE A 23 20.66 -4.53 -5.15
N GLU A 24 21.92 -4.15 -4.90
CA GLU A 24 23.06 -4.88 -5.43
C GLU A 24 23.10 -6.33 -4.95
N ALA A 25 22.83 -6.55 -3.66
CA ALA A 25 22.76 -7.90 -3.09
C ALA A 25 21.64 -8.74 -3.71
N GLU A 26 20.51 -8.13 -4.07
CA GLU A 26 19.41 -8.79 -4.77
C GLU A 26 19.83 -9.19 -6.18
N ILE A 27 20.46 -8.29 -6.94
CA ILE A 27 20.92 -8.56 -8.30
C ILE A 27 22.03 -9.66 -8.29
N LYS A 28 22.93 -9.63 -7.32
CA LYS A 28 24.00 -10.64 -7.18
C LYS A 28 23.49 -12.06 -6.91
N LYS A 29 22.31 -12.18 -6.31
CA LYS A 29 21.67 -13.49 -6.06
C LYS A 29 21.07 -14.14 -7.32
N LEU A 30 20.93 -13.38 -8.41
CA LEU A 30 20.42 -13.92 -9.66
C LEU A 30 21.35 -14.98 -10.21
N ASP A 31 20.76 -15.97 -10.85
CA ASP A 31 21.51 -16.97 -11.62
C ASP A 31 22.24 -16.32 -12.80
N ASN A 32 23.39 -16.91 -13.20
CA ASN A 32 24.20 -16.38 -14.30
C ASN A 32 23.44 -16.38 -15.62
N GLU A 33 22.67 -17.43 -15.89
CA GLU A 33 21.85 -17.57 -17.08
C GLU A 33 20.75 -16.50 -17.09
N TYR A 34 20.06 -16.34 -15.96
CA TYR A 34 18.98 -15.35 -15.84
C TYR A 34 19.48 -13.93 -16.12
N ILE A 35 20.55 -13.47 -15.46
CA ILE A 35 21.02 -12.08 -15.59
C ILE A 35 21.58 -11.75 -16.98
N ILE A 36 22.11 -12.76 -17.69
CA ILE A 36 22.63 -12.59 -19.06
C ILE A 36 21.50 -12.45 -20.06
N ASN A 37 20.41 -13.23 -19.93
CA ASN A 37 19.34 -13.37 -20.91
C ASN A 37 18.09 -12.53 -20.60
N VAL A 38 17.97 -11.98 -19.39
CA VAL A 38 16.82 -11.15 -18.99
C VAL A 38 16.75 -9.84 -19.79
N ASN A 39 15.55 -9.39 -20.13
CA ASN A 39 15.35 -8.04 -20.66
C ASN A 39 15.79 -7.01 -19.63
N GLN A 40 16.95 -6.40 -19.88
CA GLN A 40 17.59 -5.47 -18.95
C GLN A 40 16.71 -4.28 -18.60
N GLU A 41 16.04 -3.69 -19.58
CA GLU A 41 15.21 -2.49 -19.37
C GLU A 41 14.00 -2.81 -18.49
N GLU A 42 13.31 -3.90 -18.76
CA GLU A 42 12.16 -4.34 -17.97
C GLU A 42 12.57 -4.72 -16.55
N TYR A 43 13.70 -5.40 -16.39
CA TYR A 43 14.19 -5.78 -15.07
C TYR A 43 14.61 -4.57 -14.23
N ILE A 44 15.29 -3.58 -14.84
CA ILE A 44 15.61 -2.32 -14.18
C ILE A 44 14.33 -1.59 -13.76
N ASN A 45 13.34 -1.49 -14.65
CA ASN A 45 12.06 -0.85 -14.36
C ASN A 45 11.33 -1.55 -13.19
N MET A 46 11.34 -2.87 -13.16
CA MET A 46 10.81 -3.65 -12.04
C MET A 46 11.51 -3.30 -10.72
N LEU A 47 12.85 -3.25 -10.72
CA LEU A 47 13.63 -2.88 -9.53
C LEU A 47 13.37 -1.44 -9.09
N VAL A 48 13.20 -0.50 -10.04
CA VAL A 48 12.84 0.90 -9.75
C VAL A 48 11.50 0.95 -9.03
N VAL A 49 10.47 0.32 -9.59
CA VAL A 49 9.13 0.28 -8.97
C VAL A 49 9.19 -0.32 -7.56
N LYS A 50 9.92 -1.42 -7.40
CA LYS A 50 10.08 -2.12 -6.12
C LYS A 50 10.78 -1.28 -5.05
N ASN A 51 11.80 -0.51 -5.44
CA ASN A 51 12.70 0.19 -4.52
C ASN A 51 12.44 1.70 -4.42
N THR A 52 11.50 2.26 -5.18
CA THR A 52 11.05 3.65 -5.02
C THR A 52 10.53 3.84 -3.59
N VAL A 53 11.10 4.83 -2.89
CA VAL A 53 10.72 5.16 -1.51
C VAL A 53 9.63 6.23 -1.55
N SER A 54 8.57 6.00 -0.80
CA SER A 54 7.53 7.01 -0.58
C SER A 54 7.24 7.13 0.90
N PHE A 55 6.90 8.31 1.34
CA PHE A 55 6.45 8.56 2.71
C PHE A 55 5.53 9.78 2.70
N GLU A 56 4.31 9.63 3.20
CA GLU A 56 3.35 10.73 3.27
C GLU A 56 2.61 10.70 4.60
N ILE A 57 2.48 11.89 5.23
CA ILE A 57 1.66 12.11 6.42
C ILE A 57 0.40 12.85 5.96
N TYR A 58 -0.76 12.35 6.35
CA TYR A 58 -2.05 12.95 6.04
C TYR A 58 -2.49 13.84 7.20
N TYR A 59 -2.10 15.10 7.14
CA TYR A 59 -2.36 16.10 8.19
C TYR A 59 -3.85 16.37 8.40
N ASP A 60 -4.68 16.17 7.39
CA ASP A 60 -6.13 16.26 7.45
C ASP A 60 -6.77 15.13 8.29
N THR A 61 -6.02 14.07 8.59
CA THR A 61 -6.48 12.98 9.46
C THR A 61 -6.18 13.21 10.94
N GLU A 62 -5.75 14.42 11.32
CA GLU A 62 -5.39 14.76 12.71
C GLU A 62 -6.49 14.38 13.70
N ARG A 63 -6.12 13.63 14.71
CA ARG A 63 -6.98 13.36 15.88
C ARG A 63 -6.27 13.83 17.13
N ARG A 64 -7.03 14.49 17.99
CA ARG A 64 -6.59 14.96 19.29
C ARG A 64 -7.23 14.12 20.37
N ILE A 65 -6.41 13.50 21.20
CA ILE A 65 -6.84 12.55 22.21
C ILE A 65 -6.40 13.08 23.57
N PHE A 66 -7.32 13.08 24.51
CA PHE A 66 -7.02 13.36 25.92
C PHE A 66 -6.79 12.02 26.61
N ASP A 67 -5.55 11.76 27.04
CA ASP A 67 -5.15 10.48 27.69
C ASP A 67 -5.33 10.53 29.21
N GLY A 68 -5.85 11.66 29.76
CA GLY A 68 -6.15 11.80 31.16
C GLY A 68 -5.31 12.85 31.88
N LYS A 69 -5.46 12.88 33.20
CA LYS A 69 -4.71 13.78 34.07
C LYS A 69 -4.08 13.01 35.24
N GLN A 70 -2.96 13.50 35.73
CA GLN A 70 -2.23 12.92 36.85
C GLN A 70 -1.77 14.02 37.78
N GLU A 71 -2.00 13.87 39.09
CA GLU A 71 -1.40 14.72 40.11
C GLU A 71 0.06 14.33 40.31
N LYS A 72 0.94 15.31 40.26
CA LYS A 72 2.38 15.17 40.49
C LYS A 72 2.86 16.10 41.58
N GLN A 73 4.00 15.80 42.14
CA GLN A 73 4.71 16.62 43.10
C GLN A 73 6.13 16.80 42.64
N GLU A 74 6.63 18.03 42.75
CA GLU A 74 8.05 18.33 42.52
C GLU A 74 8.59 19.17 43.66
N GLU A 75 9.87 18.93 43.96
CA GLU A 75 10.60 19.73 44.98
C GLU A 75 11.12 20.97 44.31
N ILE A 76 10.67 22.15 44.80
CA ILE A 76 11.16 23.45 44.29
C ILE A 76 11.84 24.23 45.44
N GLU A 77 12.92 24.97 45.09
CA GLU A 77 13.52 25.93 46.02
C GLU A 77 12.72 27.23 46.00
N GLU A 78 12.11 27.59 47.15
CA GLU A 78 11.30 28.78 47.29
C GLU A 78 12.13 30.07 47.18
N PHE A 79 13.41 30.00 47.59
CA PHE A 79 14.37 31.11 47.45
C PHE A 79 15.73 30.54 47.04
N PRO A 80 16.23 30.77 45.80
CA PRO A 80 17.56 30.31 45.38
C PRO A 80 18.62 31.09 46.15
N GLY A 81 19.35 30.45 47.08
CA GLY A 81 20.42 31.01 47.85
C GLY A 81 20.87 30.14 49.03
N TYR A 82 21.78 30.69 49.86
CA TYR A 82 22.48 29.97 50.95
C TYR A 82 21.57 29.32 52.01
N TYR A 83 20.27 29.65 52.05
CA TYR A 83 19.27 29.09 52.96
C TYR A 83 17.94 28.77 52.27
N GLY A 84 17.96 28.30 51.01
CA GLY A 84 16.74 27.92 50.29
C GLY A 84 15.98 26.82 50.98
N HIS A 85 14.70 27.09 51.31
CA HIS A 85 13.77 26.06 51.79
C HIS A 85 13.25 25.30 50.57
N ARG A 86 13.31 23.99 50.61
CA ARG A 86 12.70 23.12 49.64
C ARG A 86 11.29 22.78 50.04
N ILE A 87 10.35 23.09 49.16
CA ILE A 87 8.95 22.79 49.35
C ILE A 87 8.45 21.84 48.27
N MET A 88 7.50 21.00 48.65
CA MET A 88 6.83 20.11 47.72
C MET A 88 5.67 20.83 47.04
N HIS A 89 5.85 21.18 45.76
CA HIS A 89 4.81 21.78 44.96
C HIS A 89 3.96 20.72 44.29
N ARG A 90 2.64 20.76 44.44
CA ARG A 90 1.70 19.87 43.78
C ARG A 90 1.12 20.52 42.54
N TYR A 91 1.08 19.82 41.44
CA TYR A 91 0.47 20.28 40.21
C TYR A 91 -0.25 19.14 39.48
N THR A 92 -1.21 19.50 38.64
CA THR A 92 -1.92 18.58 37.76
C THR A 92 -1.26 18.61 36.40
N GLU A 93 -0.87 17.43 35.91
CA GLU A 93 -0.38 17.23 34.55
C GLU A 93 -1.48 16.65 33.70
N TYR A 94 -1.81 17.34 32.61
CA TYR A 94 -2.78 16.91 31.59
C TYR A 94 -2.02 16.25 30.43
N LYS A 95 -2.43 15.04 30.03
CA LYS A 95 -1.78 14.26 28.97
C LYS A 95 -2.61 14.25 27.72
N PHE A 96 -1.96 14.53 26.62
CA PHE A 96 -2.57 14.63 25.29
C PHE A 96 -1.77 13.85 24.28
N ARG A 97 -2.45 13.44 23.22
CA ARG A 97 -1.84 12.76 22.07
C ARG A 97 -2.41 13.35 20.78
N LEU A 98 -1.51 13.68 19.85
CA LEU A 98 -1.83 14.00 18.48
C LEU A 98 -1.55 12.77 17.62
N SER A 99 -2.48 12.35 16.80
CA SER A 99 -2.25 11.24 15.90
C SER A 99 -2.62 11.57 14.47
N TYR A 100 -1.87 10.98 13.53
CA TYR A 100 -1.98 11.17 12.09
C TYR A 100 -1.90 9.83 11.40
N LYS A 101 -2.58 9.68 10.27
CA LYS A 101 -2.35 8.58 9.37
C LYS A 101 -1.15 8.87 8.46
N TYR A 102 -0.43 7.82 8.09
CA TYR A 102 0.68 7.89 7.14
C TYR A 102 0.70 6.70 6.20
N THR A 103 1.41 6.84 5.08
CA THR A 103 1.71 5.74 4.16
C THR A 103 3.19 5.75 3.76
N GLY A 104 3.68 4.60 3.33
CA GLY A 104 5.04 4.46 2.83
C GLY A 104 6.06 4.01 3.89
N ASP A 105 7.33 4.31 3.63
CA ASP A 105 8.46 3.85 4.44
C ASP A 105 8.63 4.73 5.68
N ILE A 106 8.28 4.20 6.85
CA ILE A 106 8.35 4.92 8.13
C ILE A 106 9.78 5.33 8.51
N ASP A 107 10.80 4.62 8.00
CA ASP A 107 12.19 4.96 8.30
C ASP A 107 12.59 6.34 7.77
N VAL A 108 11.82 6.91 6.83
CA VAL A 108 12.00 8.31 6.38
C VAL A 108 11.91 9.31 7.53
N LEU A 109 11.10 9.05 8.56
CA LEU A 109 11.02 9.87 9.77
C LEU A 109 12.32 9.90 10.57
N ARG A 110 13.16 8.85 10.45
CA ARG A 110 14.41 8.69 11.21
C ARG A 110 15.59 9.38 10.52
N ILE A 111 15.45 9.69 9.23
CA ILE A 111 16.52 10.25 8.41
C ILE A 111 16.89 11.64 8.90
N ARG A 112 18.20 11.81 9.17
CA ARG A 112 18.81 13.11 9.40
C ARG A 112 19.24 13.70 8.04
N PRO A 113 18.58 14.74 7.53
CA PRO A 113 18.98 15.39 6.29
C PRO A 113 20.30 16.13 6.47
N ASN A 114 20.99 16.47 5.37
CA ASN A 114 22.27 17.18 5.42
C ASN A 114 22.15 18.54 6.11
N CYS A 115 21.08 19.28 5.84
CA CYS A 115 20.75 20.54 6.49
C CYS A 115 19.65 20.32 7.54
N PHE A 116 20.00 19.93 8.75
CA PHE A 116 19.02 19.72 9.81
C PHE A 116 19.10 20.81 10.89
N THR A 117 17.98 21.04 11.55
CA THR A 117 17.88 22.00 12.65
C THR A 117 17.63 21.23 13.95
N PHE A 118 18.47 21.49 14.96
CA PHE A 118 18.25 20.90 16.28
C PHE A 118 17.05 21.52 17.00
N SER A 119 16.37 20.72 17.83
CA SER A 119 15.48 21.28 18.83
C SER A 119 16.30 21.61 20.07
N THR A 120 16.15 22.82 20.58
CA THR A 120 16.70 23.22 21.88
C THR A 120 15.79 22.80 23.05
N SER A 121 14.72 22.08 22.76
CA SER A 121 13.76 21.59 23.76
C SER A 121 14.42 20.47 24.59
N TYR A 122 14.38 20.62 25.90
CA TYR A 122 15.01 19.72 26.88
C TYR A 122 14.40 18.30 26.89
N ASN A 123 13.21 18.12 26.30
CA ASN A 123 12.58 16.81 26.14
C ASN A 123 12.71 16.34 24.70
N PRO A 124 13.46 15.24 24.46
CA PRO A 124 13.50 14.64 23.13
C PRO A 124 12.10 14.19 22.75
N MET A 125 11.58 14.77 21.67
CA MET A 125 10.30 14.40 21.13
C MET A 125 10.40 12.99 20.54
N THR A 126 9.46 12.15 20.90
CA THR A 126 9.31 10.81 20.31
C THR A 126 8.00 10.71 19.56
N ILE A 127 8.03 9.92 18.49
CA ILE A 127 6.86 9.57 17.72
C ILE A 127 6.61 8.08 17.94
N ASP A 128 5.44 7.74 18.45
CA ASP A 128 4.99 6.36 18.58
C ASP A 128 4.31 5.94 17.28
N VAL A 129 4.66 4.75 16.78
CA VAL A 129 4.07 4.21 15.57
C VAL A 129 3.35 2.90 15.85
N PHE A 130 2.10 2.85 15.44
CA PHE A 130 1.27 1.66 15.53
C PHE A 130 0.47 1.47 14.24
N GLY A 131 0.81 0.41 13.50
CA GLY A 131 0.21 0.16 12.18
C GLY A 131 0.49 1.30 11.21
N ASP A 132 -0.56 1.96 10.75
CA ASP A 132 -0.55 3.11 9.84
C ASP A 132 -0.74 4.46 10.54
N GLU A 133 -0.64 4.48 11.86
CA GLU A 133 -0.83 5.67 12.68
C GLU A 133 0.47 6.04 13.39
N LEU A 134 0.84 7.31 13.29
CA LEU A 134 1.88 7.91 14.10
C LEU A 134 1.26 8.85 15.13
N SER A 135 1.81 8.84 16.34
CA SER A 135 1.28 9.60 17.47
C SER A 135 2.40 10.34 18.20
N ILE A 136 2.10 11.56 18.60
CA ILE A 136 2.98 12.41 19.40
C ILE A 136 2.28 12.67 20.73
N SER A 137 2.87 12.16 21.81
CA SER A 137 2.36 12.39 23.16
C SER A 137 3.03 13.60 23.78
N PHE A 138 2.25 14.41 24.47
CA PHE A 138 2.75 15.54 25.23
C PHE A 138 1.93 15.79 26.49
N SER A 139 2.47 16.57 27.41
CA SER A 139 1.75 16.96 28.62
C SER A 139 1.80 18.47 28.82
N SER A 140 0.77 19.00 29.50
CA SER A 140 0.65 20.39 29.90
C SER A 140 0.32 20.48 31.37
N ARG A 141 0.84 21.52 32.06
CA ARG A 141 0.42 21.88 33.41
C ARG A 141 -0.76 22.82 33.39
N ASP A 142 -1.02 23.46 32.24
CA ASP A 142 -2.13 24.34 32.02
C ASP A 142 -3.38 23.62 31.53
N ASN A 143 -4.53 24.13 31.90
CA ASN A 143 -5.84 23.69 31.40
C ASN A 143 -6.51 24.76 30.51
N ASP A 144 -5.78 25.80 30.15
CA ASP A 144 -6.24 26.86 29.25
C ASP A 144 -6.12 26.35 27.78
N SER A 145 -7.23 26.42 27.06
CA SER A 145 -7.30 25.95 25.67
C SER A 145 -6.38 26.71 24.73
N GLN A 146 -6.16 28.02 24.96
CA GLN A 146 -5.27 28.83 24.10
C GLN A 146 -3.81 28.46 24.31
N ILE A 147 -3.41 28.16 25.55
CA ILE A 147 -2.05 27.69 25.87
C ILE A 147 -1.81 26.32 25.26
N ILE A 148 -2.78 25.41 25.39
CA ILE A 148 -2.69 24.06 24.82
C ILE A 148 -2.60 24.14 23.28
N GLU A 149 -3.40 24.99 22.61
CA GLU A 149 -3.33 25.19 21.16
C GLU A 149 -1.96 25.71 20.71
N LYS A 150 -1.36 26.62 21.44
CA LYS A 150 0.00 27.09 21.17
C LYS A 150 1.02 25.98 21.31
N GLN A 151 0.93 25.16 22.37
CA GLN A 151 1.79 23.99 22.56
C GLN A 151 1.63 22.99 21.41
N ILE A 152 0.41 22.67 21.00
CA ILE A 152 0.12 21.81 19.85
C ILE A 152 0.81 22.34 18.59
N SER A 153 0.69 23.63 18.31
CA SER A 153 1.30 24.26 17.12
C SER A 153 2.82 24.16 17.14
N GLU A 154 3.44 24.37 18.29
CA GLU A 154 4.89 24.23 18.47
C GLU A 154 5.36 22.78 18.32
N ILE A 155 4.62 21.83 18.88
CA ILE A 155 4.89 20.40 18.78
C ILE A 155 4.84 19.94 17.31
N LYS A 156 3.79 20.31 16.58
CA LYS A 156 3.64 20.00 15.14
C LYS A 156 4.82 20.56 14.34
N LYS A 157 5.16 21.82 14.56
CA LYS A 157 6.30 22.46 13.89
C LYS A 157 7.62 21.75 14.19
N ASN A 158 7.81 21.31 15.42
CA ASN A 158 9.04 20.66 15.84
C ASN A 158 9.14 19.20 15.36
N ALA A 159 8.02 18.45 15.41
CA ALA A 159 7.99 17.04 15.03
C ALA A 159 8.34 16.82 13.56
N PHE A 160 7.83 17.67 12.65
CA PHE A 160 7.97 17.48 11.21
C PHE A 160 8.91 18.50 10.55
N ARG A 161 9.61 19.29 11.33
CA ARG A 161 10.48 20.39 10.88
C ARG A 161 11.53 20.01 9.84
N ASN A 162 12.15 18.84 9.99
CA ASN A 162 13.20 18.35 9.09
C ASN A 162 12.66 17.42 7.99
N LEU A 163 11.36 17.17 7.95
CA LEU A 163 10.72 16.30 6.98
C LEU A 163 10.34 17.05 5.70
N ASP A 164 9.52 18.11 5.83
CA ASP A 164 8.87 18.77 4.68
C ASP A 164 9.54 20.08 4.25
N LYS A 165 10.63 20.52 4.90
CA LYS A 165 11.37 21.73 4.51
C LYS A 165 12.19 21.50 3.21
N PRO A 166 12.60 22.59 2.50
CA PRO A 166 13.66 22.51 1.50
C PRO A 166 14.91 21.83 2.09
N ASP A 167 15.55 20.94 1.32
CA ASP A 167 16.64 20.06 1.77
C ASP A 167 16.29 19.16 2.97
N GLY A 168 15.00 18.96 3.26
CA GLY A 168 14.53 18.02 4.26
C GLY A 168 14.58 16.56 3.81
N ALA A 169 14.15 15.65 4.69
CA ALA A 169 14.21 14.22 4.39
C ALA A 169 13.42 13.84 3.12
N LYS A 170 12.21 14.36 2.93
CA LYS A 170 11.40 14.11 1.72
C LYS A 170 12.07 14.64 0.45
N TRP A 171 12.70 15.79 0.51
CA TRP A 171 13.42 16.35 -0.65
C TRP A 171 14.55 15.40 -1.11
N HIS A 172 15.36 14.92 -0.18
CA HIS A 172 16.43 13.97 -0.46
C HIS A 172 15.90 12.61 -0.98
N ILE A 173 14.79 12.13 -0.45
CA ILE A 173 14.14 10.92 -0.94
C ILE A 173 13.64 11.10 -2.38
N ASN A 174 13.05 12.24 -2.72
CA ASN A 174 12.63 12.52 -4.10
C ASN A 174 13.83 12.55 -5.05
N LEU A 175 14.92 13.21 -4.66
CA LEU A 175 16.15 13.22 -5.43
C LEU A 175 16.75 11.82 -5.60
N PHE A 176 16.73 11.00 -4.55
CA PHE A 176 17.14 9.60 -4.63
C PHE A 176 16.26 8.83 -5.62
N ASN A 177 14.94 8.98 -5.57
CA ASN A 177 14.01 8.31 -6.50
C ASN A 177 14.25 8.73 -7.95
N GLU A 178 14.56 10.00 -8.21
CA GLU A 178 14.89 10.49 -9.55
C GLU A 178 16.20 9.87 -10.08
N GLN A 179 17.18 9.66 -9.21
CA GLN A 179 18.48 9.07 -9.57
C GLN A 179 18.45 7.54 -9.59
N LEU A 180 17.49 6.92 -8.92
CA LEU A 180 17.40 5.47 -8.72
C LEU A 180 17.47 4.65 -10.01
N PRO A 181 16.80 5.01 -11.13
CA PRO A 181 16.90 4.25 -12.38
C PRO A 181 18.33 4.17 -12.91
N GLN A 182 19.07 5.28 -12.83
CA GLN A 182 20.46 5.34 -13.30
C GLN A 182 21.38 4.54 -12.39
N GLU A 183 21.21 4.63 -11.08
CA GLU A 183 22.01 3.88 -10.11
C GLU A 183 21.76 2.37 -10.22
N ILE A 184 20.51 1.93 -10.36
CA ILE A 184 20.17 0.53 -10.61
C ILE A 184 20.80 0.04 -11.92
N LYS A 185 20.74 0.85 -12.99
CA LYS A 185 21.35 0.51 -14.27
C LYS A 185 22.85 0.28 -14.13
N LYS A 186 23.57 1.19 -13.46
CA LYS A 186 25.02 1.04 -13.22
C LYS A 186 25.34 -0.24 -12.44
N ILE A 187 24.56 -0.51 -11.38
CA ILE A 187 24.74 -1.72 -10.55
C ILE A 187 24.49 -2.96 -11.41
N PHE A 188 23.38 -2.99 -12.15
CA PHE A 188 23.02 -4.12 -13.00
C PHE A 188 24.07 -4.41 -14.06
N GLU A 189 24.54 -3.39 -14.81
CA GLU A 189 25.55 -3.54 -15.85
C GLU A 189 26.88 -4.05 -15.27
N ARG A 190 27.30 -3.56 -14.10
CA ARG A 190 28.49 -4.04 -13.42
C ARG A 190 28.37 -5.51 -13.03
N VAL A 191 27.28 -5.90 -12.34
CA VAL A 191 27.08 -7.28 -11.90
C VAL A 191 26.90 -8.23 -13.10
N LYS A 192 26.19 -7.79 -14.14
CA LYS A 192 26.05 -8.57 -15.40
C LYS A 192 27.42 -8.82 -16.05
N ALA A 193 28.29 -7.81 -16.09
CA ALA A 193 29.65 -7.96 -16.64
C ALA A 193 30.52 -8.93 -15.82
N GLU A 194 30.44 -8.86 -14.48
CA GLU A 194 31.12 -9.78 -13.56
C GLU A 194 30.65 -11.23 -13.81
N LYS A 195 29.35 -11.46 -13.83
CA LYS A 195 28.73 -12.79 -14.07
C LYS A 195 29.00 -13.32 -15.48
N ALA A 196 28.98 -12.47 -16.49
CA ALA A 196 29.30 -12.84 -17.87
C ALA A 196 30.80 -13.24 -18.01
N LYS A 197 31.70 -12.64 -17.22
CA LYS A 197 33.09 -13.07 -17.17
C LYS A 197 33.25 -14.43 -16.49
N GLU A 198 32.57 -14.63 -15.38
CA GLU A 198 32.53 -15.90 -14.67
C GLU A 198 31.96 -17.01 -15.56
N HIS A 199 30.83 -16.74 -16.22
CA HIS A 199 30.20 -17.67 -17.14
C HIS A 199 31.14 -18.07 -18.29
N ARG A 200 31.81 -17.11 -18.94
CA ARG A 200 32.78 -17.42 -20.02
C ARG A 200 33.88 -18.36 -19.55
N MET A 201 34.41 -18.14 -18.35
CA MET A 201 35.39 -19.01 -17.72
C MET A 201 34.85 -20.46 -17.57
N LEU A 202 33.60 -20.62 -17.10
CA LEU A 202 32.95 -21.93 -16.93
C LEU A 202 32.75 -22.62 -18.27
N VAL A 203 32.32 -21.89 -19.30
CA VAL A 203 32.17 -22.43 -20.68
C VAL A 203 33.51 -22.86 -21.24
N GLU A 204 34.59 -22.08 -21.08
CA GLU A 204 35.94 -22.41 -21.51
C GLU A 204 36.46 -23.70 -20.84
N LEU A 205 36.02 -23.95 -19.61
CA LEU A 205 36.33 -25.15 -18.83
C LEU A 205 35.37 -26.34 -19.18
N GLY A 206 34.39 -26.14 -20.04
CA GLY A 206 33.40 -27.16 -20.43
C GLY A 206 32.40 -27.52 -19.33
N ILE A 207 32.14 -26.57 -18.38
CA ILE A 207 31.31 -26.83 -17.20
C ILE A 207 29.87 -26.38 -17.40
N ASP A 208 29.61 -25.44 -18.35
CA ASP A 208 28.29 -24.79 -18.48
C ASP A 208 27.78 -24.75 -19.92
N ASN A 209 26.47 -24.97 -20.10
CA ASN A 209 25.77 -24.85 -21.39
C ASN A 209 24.60 -23.86 -21.20
N LEU A 210 24.65 -22.71 -21.88
CA LEU A 210 23.57 -21.73 -21.88
C LEU A 210 22.70 -21.84 -23.12
N ASP A 211 21.38 -21.95 -22.91
CA ASP A 211 20.39 -21.69 -23.93
C ASP A 211 20.08 -20.17 -24.00
N SER A 212 20.18 -19.59 -25.21
CA SER A 212 20.01 -18.15 -25.44
C SER A 212 18.54 -17.70 -25.54
N THR A 213 17.71 -18.10 -24.58
CA THR A 213 16.31 -17.66 -24.51
C THR A 213 16.17 -16.38 -23.71
N THR A 214 15.48 -15.38 -24.27
CA THR A 214 15.15 -14.13 -23.54
C THR A 214 14.13 -14.44 -22.46
N ILE A 215 14.42 -14.01 -21.22
CA ILE A 215 13.54 -14.21 -20.07
C ILE A 215 12.66 -12.97 -19.90
N GLU A 216 11.34 -13.15 -19.88
CA GLU A 216 10.37 -12.08 -19.63
C GLU A 216 10.37 -11.69 -18.15
N VAL A 217 10.26 -10.38 -17.91
CA VAL A 217 10.20 -9.80 -16.56
C VAL A 217 8.79 -9.31 -16.28
N PRO A 218 8.21 -9.65 -15.12
CA PRO A 218 6.90 -9.13 -14.75
C PRO A 218 6.90 -7.61 -14.60
N ILE A 219 5.89 -6.94 -15.15
CA ILE A 219 5.67 -5.51 -14.94
C ILE A 219 5.05 -5.30 -13.57
N LEU A 220 5.83 -4.79 -12.61
CA LEU A 220 5.37 -4.52 -11.25
C LEU A 220 4.74 -3.14 -11.13
N LYS A 221 3.60 -3.07 -10.44
CA LYS A 221 2.95 -1.81 -10.05
C LYS A 221 2.74 -1.76 -8.55
N ARG A 222 2.94 -0.59 -7.96
CA ARG A 222 2.77 -0.39 -6.51
C ARG A 222 1.36 0.08 -6.18
N ILE A 223 0.70 -0.61 -5.27
CA ILE A 223 -0.57 -0.18 -4.68
C ILE A 223 -0.26 0.62 -3.41
N THR A 224 -0.56 1.92 -3.44
CA THR A 224 -0.42 2.80 -2.27
C THR A 224 -1.82 3.23 -1.84
N PRO A 225 -2.34 2.73 -0.71
CA PRO A 225 -3.62 3.17 -0.17
C PRO A 225 -3.58 4.64 0.22
N ILE A 226 -4.61 5.40 -0.14
CA ILE A 226 -4.74 6.81 0.22
C ILE A 226 -5.75 6.93 1.36
N PRO A 227 -5.36 7.40 2.56
CA PRO A 227 -6.31 7.68 3.63
C PRO A 227 -7.15 8.91 3.30
N ARG A 228 -8.44 8.84 3.62
CA ARG A 228 -9.41 9.92 3.50
C ARG A 228 -10.16 10.11 4.81
N LEU A 229 -10.23 11.34 5.29
CA LEU A 229 -11.04 11.68 6.45
C LEU A 229 -12.51 11.78 6.02
N LEU A 230 -13.38 11.10 6.74
CA LEU A 230 -14.82 11.15 6.56
C LEU A 230 -15.43 12.21 7.48
N GLU A 231 -16.64 12.67 7.18
CA GLU A 231 -17.37 13.70 7.97
C GLU A 231 -17.49 13.34 9.46
N ASN A 232 -17.59 12.06 9.78
CA ASN A 232 -17.63 11.55 11.16
C ASN A 232 -16.25 11.42 11.83
N LYS A 233 -15.18 12.03 11.27
CA LYS A 233 -13.78 11.97 11.73
C LYS A 233 -13.15 10.56 11.70
N LYS A 234 -13.76 9.60 11.00
CA LYS A 234 -13.17 8.30 10.75
C LYS A 234 -12.32 8.35 9.49
N VAL A 235 -11.21 7.61 9.47
CA VAL A 235 -10.36 7.46 8.30
C VAL A 235 -10.81 6.26 7.48
N SER A 236 -10.94 6.43 6.17
CA SER A 236 -11.10 5.35 5.21
C SER A 236 -9.91 5.33 4.26
N TYR A 237 -9.67 4.18 3.62
CA TYR A 237 -8.62 4.04 2.63
C TYR A 237 -9.21 3.76 1.26
N GLN A 238 -8.55 4.29 0.24
CA GLN A 238 -8.93 4.08 -1.15
C GLN A 238 -7.71 3.79 -2.00
N ILE A 239 -7.88 3.11 -3.13
CA ILE A 239 -6.86 3.02 -4.17
C ILE A 239 -7.14 4.08 -5.26
N LYS A 240 -6.07 4.53 -5.93
CA LYS A 240 -6.20 5.44 -7.07
C LYS A 240 -6.98 4.77 -8.20
N ASP A 241 -7.71 5.57 -8.99
CA ASP A 241 -8.50 5.08 -10.11
C ASP A 241 -7.65 4.43 -11.20
N ASP A 242 -6.43 4.93 -11.44
CA ASP A 242 -5.47 4.35 -12.37
C ASP A 242 -5.02 2.94 -11.92
N ILE A 243 -4.70 2.77 -10.64
CA ILE A 243 -4.34 1.46 -10.08
C ILE A 243 -5.53 0.48 -10.13
N TYR A 244 -6.74 0.94 -9.82
CA TYR A 244 -7.94 0.12 -9.96
C TYR A 244 -8.13 -0.36 -11.40
N LYS A 245 -8.01 0.54 -12.38
CA LYS A 245 -8.07 0.19 -13.81
C LYS A 245 -6.99 -0.79 -14.22
N ASP A 246 -5.77 -0.63 -13.69
CA ASP A 246 -4.65 -1.54 -13.94
C ASP A 246 -4.93 -2.95 -13.39
N ILE A 247 -5.49 -3.05 -12.18
CA ILE A 247 -5.92 -4.35 -11.60
C ILE A 247 -6.96 -5.01 -12.50
N LEU A 248 -8.00 -4.27 -12.88
CA LEU A 248 -9.06 -4.79 -13.77
C LEU A 248 -8.49 -5.23 -15.13
N LYS A 249 -7.63 -4.41 -15.74
CA LYS A 249 -6.97 -4.73 -17.00
C LYS A 249 -6.12 -6.00 -16.89
N HIS A 250 -5.38 -6.16 -15.80
CA HIS A 250 -4.56 -7.35 -15.57
C HIS A 250 -5.43 -8.61 -15.46
N ILE A 251 -6.49 -8.57 -14.65
CA ILE A 251 -7.46 -9.68 -14.51
C ILE A 251 -8.07 -10.02 -15.87
N TYR A 252 -8.54 -8.99 -16.60
CA TYR A 252 -9.19 -9.18 -17.89
C TYR A 252 -8.25 -9.83 -18.91
N THR A 253 -7.03 -9.33 -19.05
CA THR A 253 -6.03 -9.86 -19.99
C THR A 253 -5.65 -11.29 -19.65
N LEU A 254 -5.44 -11.58 -18.37
CA LEU A 254 -5.11 -12.91 -17.87
C LEU A 254 -6.23 -13.92 -18.17
N CYS A 255 -7.45 -13.60 -17.76
CA CYS A 255 -8.60 -14.50 -17.92
C CYS A 255 -8.99 -14.68 -19.40
N LYS A 256 -8.89 -13.61 -20.22
CA LYS A 256 -9.05 -13.71 -21.68
C LYS A 256 -7.99 -14.60 -22.32
N GLY A 257 -6.73 -14.51 -21.85
CA GLY A 257 -5.67 -15.41 -22.29
C GLY A 257 -5.98 -16.89 -21.97
N TYR A 258 -6.58 -17.15 -20.83
CA TYR A 258 -6.97 -18.52 -20.44
C TYR A 258 -8.07 -19.11 -21.31
N GLU A 259 -8.95 -18.32 -21.92
CA GLU A 259 -9.97 -18.81 -22.86
C GLU A 259 -9.39 -19.61 -24.03
N GLN A 260 -8.13 -19.30 -24.42
CA GLN A 260 -7.44 -19.97 -25.52
C GLN A 260 -6.81 -21.32 -25.11
N HIS A 261 -6.82 -21.67 -23.82
CA HIS A 261 -6.12 -22.82 -23.26
C HIS A 261 -7.04 -23.68 -22.40
N GLU A 262 -7.76 -24.61 -23.06
CA GLU A 262 -8.72 -25.50 -22.40
C GLU A 262 -8.12 -26.26 -21.19
N SER A 263 -6.85 -26.67 -21.26
CA SER A 263 -6.15 -27.34 -20.16
C SER A 263 -6.07 -26.53 -18.87
N ILE A 264 -6.18 -25.18 -18.95
CA ILE A 264 -6.12 -24.30 -17.79
C ILE A 264 -7.45 -24.32 -17.00
N TYR A 265 -8.59 -24.37 -17.68
CA TYR A 265 -9.91 -24.21 -17.04
C TYR A 265 -10.77 -25.46 -17.02
N LYS A 266 -10.54 -26.44 -17.91
CA LYS A 266 -11.35 -27.65 -18.02
C LYS A 266 -11.36 -28.46 -16.72
N GLY A 267 -12.57 -28.82 -16.27
CA GLY A 267 -12.78 -29.58 -15.04
C GLY A 267 -12.47 -28.81 -13.74
N LYS A 268 -12.06 -27.53 -13.81
CA LYS A 268 -11.79 -26.74 -12.62
C LYS A 268 -13.05 -26.12 -12.04
N HIS A 269 -13.12 -26.09 -10.72
CA HIS A 269 -14.16 -25.42 -9.97
C HIS A 269 -13.82 -23.91 -9.78
N GLU A 270 -14.76 -23.15 -9.29
CA GLU A 270 -14.69 -21.73 -9.03
C GLU A 270 -13.44 -21.34 -8.21
N GLU A 271 -13.18 -22.08 -7.13
CA GLU A 271 -11.99 -21.86 -6.26
C GLU A 271 -10.68 -22.06 -7.02
N SER A 272 -10.61 -23.09 -7.88
CA SER A 272 -9.39 -23.36 -8.66
C SER A 272 -9.14 -22.30 -9.73
N LEU A 273 -10.19 -21.74 -10.33
CA LEU A 273 -10.08 -20.64 -11.30
C LEU A 273 -9.61 -19.35 -10.63
N ARG A 274 -10.14 -19.03 -9.45
CA ARG A 274 -9.65 -17.93 -8.62
C ARG A 274 -8.17 -18.12 -8.26
N ASP A 275 -7.77 -19.32 -7.87
CA ASP A 275 -6.40 -19.63 -7.44
C ASP A 275 -5.37 -19.52 -8.58
N LEU A 276 -5.80 -19.36 -9.83
CA LEU A 276 -4.96 -18.99 -10.97
C LEU A 276 -4.75 -17.46 -11.05
N ILE A 277 -5.71 -16.66 -10.55
CA ILE A 277 -5.66 -15.21 -10.67
C ILE A 277 -4.79 -14.58 -9.57
N VAL A 278 -4.93 -15.04 -8.31
CA VAL A 278 -4.24 -14.44 -7.16
C VAL A 278 -2.70 -14.42 -7.29
N PRO A 279 -2.02 -15.52 -7.66
CA PRO A 279 -0.57 -15.49 -7.86
C PRO A 279 -0.13 -14.51 -8.96
N SER A 280 -0.89 -14.42 -10.06
CA SER A 280 -0.61 -13.49 -11.15
C SER A 280 -0.75 -12.04 -10.69
N LEU A 281 -1.78 -11.72 -9.91
CA LEU A 281 -1.91 -10.39 -9.31
C LEU A 281 -0.75 -10.07 -8.36
N ASN A 282 -0.34 -11.01 -7.51
CA ASN A 282 0.80 -10.83 -6.61
C ASN A 282 2.15 -10.71 -7.34
N SER A 283 2.27 -11.26 -8.55
CA SER A 283 3.44 -11.07 -9.39
C SER A 283 3.49 -9.71 -10.09
N ALA A 284 2.32 -9.10 -10.36
CA ALA A 284 2.20 -7.82 -11.07
C ALA A 284 2.09 -6.61 -10.13
N PHE A 285 1.64 -6.81 -8.90
CA PHE A 285 1.39 -5.72 -7.95
C PHE A 285 2.07 -5.96 -6.60
N ILE A 286 2.66 -4.90 -6.05
CA ILE A 286 3.24 -4.88 -4.70
C ILE A 286 2.47 -3.89 -3.83
N GLY A 287 2.23 -4.26 -2.56
CA GLY A 287 1.61 -3.37 -1.59
C GLY A 287 2.51 -2.23 -1.12
N ALA A 288 1.96 -1.29 -0.37
CA ALA A 288 2.70 -0.17 0.21
C ALA A 288 3.85 -0.64 1.12
N ASN A 289 3.66 -1.76 1.82
CA ASN A 289 4.66 -2.41 2.65
C ASN A 289 5.11 -3.69 1.93
N SER A 290 6.28 -3.70 1.35
CA SER A 290 6.84 -4.73 0.46
C SER A 290 7.09 -6.12 1.08
N SER A 291 6.51 -6.44 2.25
CA SER A 291 6.81 -7.66 3.01
C SER A 291 5.69 -8.72 3.07
N ALA A 292 4.53 -8.48 2.44
CA ALA A 292 3.40 -9.40 2.46
C ALA A 292 2.72 -9.49 1.08
N GLU A 293 2.03 -10.61 0.83
CA GLU A 293 1.17 -10.75 -0.34
C GLU A 293 0.14 -9.62 -0.40
N THR A 294 0.08 -8.94 -1.54
CA THR A 294 -0.81 -7.80 -1.75
C THR A 294 -2.26 -8.25 -1.88
N PHE A 295 -2.48 -9.38 -2.57
CA PHE A 295 -3.79 -9.98 -2.76
C PHE A 295 -3.91 -11.25 -1.93
N ASN A 296 -4.97 -11.34 -1.15
CA ASN A 296 -5.26 -12.45 -0.25
C ASN A 296 -6.63 -13.05 -0.53
N ARG A 297 -6.90 -14.19 0.09
CA ARG A 297 -8.20 -14.86 0.10
C ARG A 297 -8.95 -14.57 1.39
N LYS A 298 -10.25 -14.30 1.29
CA LYS A 298 -11.14 -14.26 2.46
C LYS A 298 -12.30 -15.21 2.19
N GLY A 299 -12.44 -16.24 3.01
CA GLY A 299 -13.42 -17.29 2.74
C GLY A 299 -13.03 -18.14 1.52
N LYS A 300 -14.03 -18.63 0.76
CA LYS A 300 -13.82 -19.59 -0.32
C LYS A 300 -13.63 -18.95 -1.70
N THR A 301 -14.13 -17.75 -1.95
CA THR A 301 -14.30 -17.20 -3.31
C THR A 301 -13.68 -15.82 -3.56
N ASP A 302 -13.25 -15.09 -2.54
CA ASP A 302 -12.88 -13.66 -2.68
C ASP A 302 -11.40 -13.42 -2.98
N ILE A 303 -11.13 -12.42 -3.80
CA ILE A 303 -9.81 -11.81 -3.99
C ILE A 303 -9.84 -10.48 -3.27
N ILE A 304 -8.96 -10.28 -2.28
CA ILE A 304 -8.98 -9.09 -1.42
C ILE A 304 -7.61 -8.45 -1.34
N THR A 305 -7.58 -7.12 -1.49
CA THR A 305 -6.44 -6.29 -1.13
C THR A 305 -6.80 -5.41 0.06
N LYS A 306 -5.94 -5.41 1.07
CA LYS A 306 -6.18 -4.70 2.33
C LYS A 306 -5.33 -3.45 2.49
N ALA A 307 -5.92 -2.44 3.14
CA ALA A 307 -5.22 -1.28 3.66
C ALA A 307 -4.50 -1.60 4.99
N PRO A 308 -3.64 -0.70 5.48
CA PRO A 308 -2.93 -0.86 6.75
C PRO A 308 -3.84 -1.04 7.98
N ASP A 309 -5.06 -0.51 7.96
CA ASP A 309 -6.07 -0.67 9.03
C ASP A 309 -6.91 -1.95 8.90
N ASN A 310 -6.51 -2.88 8.02
CA ASN A 310 -7.25 -4.09 7.65
C ASN A 310 -8.58 -3.86 6.91
N SER A 311 -8.98 -2.64 6.57
CA SER A 311 -10.10 -2.41 5.65
C SER A 311 -9.77 -2.94 4.25
N SER A 312 -10.79 -3.36 3.51
CA SER A 312 -10.60 -3.85 2.15
C SER A 312 -10.65 -2.67 1.18
N ILE A 313 -9.63 -2.51 0.34
CA ILE A 313 -9.55 -1.42 -0.67
C ILE A 313 -9.89 -1.89 -2.08
N PHE A 314 -9.85 -3.21 -2.31
CA PHE A 314 -10.34 -3.88 -3.51
C PHE A 314 -10.86 -5.26 -3.12
N ILE A 315 -12.03 -5.62 -3.65
CA ILE A 315 -12.66 -6.93 -3.46
C ILE A 315 -13.14 -7.43 -4.82
N ALA A 316 -12.84 -8.69 -5.16
CA ALA A 316 -13.44 -9.34 -6.32
C ALA A 316 -14.03 -10.69 -5.94
N GLU A 317 -15.25 -10.94 -6.41
CA GLU A 317 -15.96 -12.22 -6.30
C GLU A 317 -15.81 -13.00 -7.59
N CYS A 318 -15.42 -14.25 -7.50
CA CYS A 318 -15.32 -15.18 -8.63
C CYS A 318 -16.56 -16.09 -8.64
N LYS A 319 -17.23 -16.24 -9.78
CA LYS A 319 -18.43 -17.07 -9.89
C LYS A 319 -18.51 -17.83 -11.19
N VAL A 320 -18.95 -19.07 -11.13
CA VAL A 320 -19.38 -19.84 -12.31
C VAL A 320 -20.84 -19.56 -12.58
N TRP A 321 -21.17 -19.18 -13.83
CA TRP A 321 -22.55 -18.93 -14.23
C TRP A 321 -23.42 -20.18 -14.10
N ARG A 322 -24.51 -20.07 -13.33
CA ARG A 322 -25.53 -21.11 -13.14
C ARG A 322 -26.94 -20.55 -13.25
N GLY A 323 -27.12 -19.42 -13.96
CA GLY A 323 -28.35 -18.71 -14.13
C GLY A 323 -28.44 -17.42 -13.29
N GLU A 324 -29.44 -16.60 -13.63
CA GLU A 324 -29.62 -15.25 -13.09
C GLU A 324 -29.76 -15.24 -11.57
N LYS A 325 -30.54 -16.20 -11.00
CA LYS A 325 -30.73 -16.26 -9.55
C LYS A 325 -29.42 -16.44 -8.78
N VAL A 326 -28.57 -17.38 -9.19
CA VAL A 326 -27.27 -17.64 -8.55
C VAL A 326 -26.33 -16.47 -8.75
N PHE A 327 -26.45 -15.77 -9.88
CA PHE A 327 -25.66 -14.58 -10.14
C PHE A 327 -26.10 -13.39 -9.26
N MET A 328 -27.40 -13.19 -9.03
CA MET A 328 -27.91 -12.21 -8.07
C MET A 328 -27.40 -12.48 -6.65
N GLU A 329 -27.40 -13.75 -6.23
CA GLU A 329 -26.83 -14.17 -4.94
C GLU A 329 -25.32 -13.83 -4.84
N ALA A 330 -24.57 -13.88 -5.95
CA ALA A 330 -23.16 -13.48 -5.98
C ALA A 330 -22.99 -11.96 -5.82
N ILE A 331 -23.90 -11.16 -6.38
CA ILE A 331 -23.91 -9.70 -6.14
C ILE A 331 -24.17 -9.42 -4.66
N ASP A 332 -25.20 -10.06 -4.07
CA ASP A 332 -25.49 -9.93 -2.65
C ASP A 332 -24.31 -10.35 -1.77
N GLN A 333 -23.64 -11.44 -2.13
CA GLN A 333 -22.44 -11.93 -1.44
C GLN A 333 -21.31 -10.91 -1.50
N LEU A 334 -20.99 -10.36 -2.67
CA LEU A 334 -19.98 -9.31 -2.83
C LEU A 334 -20.34 -8.08 -1.98
N LEU A 335 -21.58 -7.59 -2.07
CA LEU A 335 -22.05 -6.44 -1.29
C LEU A 335 -22.05 -6.70 0.22
N GLY A 336 -22.22 -7.97 0.65
CA GLY A 336 -22.10 -8.38 2.06
C GLY A 336 -20.68 -8.30 2.62
N TYR A 337 -19.67 -8.35 1.77
CA TYR A 337 -18.25 -8.17 2.17
C TYR A 337 -17.81 -6.72 2.12
N VAL A 338 -18.51 -5.88 1.37
CA VAL A 338 -18.19 -4.46 1.23
C VAL A 338 -18.66 -3.71 2.47
N SER A 339 -17.76 -2.98 3.08
CA SER A 339 -18.11 -2.01 4.10
C SER A 339 -18.29 -0.62 3.45
N TRP A 340 -18.93 0.30 4.16
CA TRP A 340 -19.09 1.69 3.71
C TRP A 340 -17.76 2.41 3.42
N ARG A 341 -16.63 1.76 3.69
CA ARG A 341 -15.26 2.24 3.42
C ARG A 341 -14.70 1.72 2.10
N ASP A 342 -15.26 0.63 1.58
CA ASP A 342 -14.76 -0.03 0.37
C ASP A 342 -15.41 0.59 -0.85
N THR A 343 -14.63 0.92 -1.87
CA THR A 343 -15.14 1.68 -3.02
C THR A 343 -14.86 1.03 -4.38
N ARG A 344 -14.07 -0.04 -4.43
CA ARG A 344 -13.60 -0.66 -5.67
C ARG A 344 -13.81 -2.16 -5.64
N THR A 345 -14.71 -2.65 -6.52
CA THR A 345 -15.09 -4.07 -6.53
C THR A 345 -15.16 -4.61 -7.95
N ALA A 346 -15.11 -5.94 -8.08
CA ALA A 346 -15.33 -6.65 -9.34
C ALA A 346 -16.08 -7.98 -9.13
N ILE A 347 -16.82 -8.41 -10.16
CA ILE A 347 -17.31 -9.78 -10.29
C ILE A 347 -16.66 -10.41 -11.51
N ILE A 348 -16.04 -11.57 -11.33
CA ILE A 348 -15.39 -12.35 -12.37
C ILE A 348 -16.28 -13.56 -12.63
N LEU A 349 -16.98 -13.55 -13.75
CA LEU A 349 -17.96 -14.54 -14.10
C LEU A 349 -17.42 -15.52 -15.14
N PHE A 350 -17.36 -16.79 -14.80
CA PHE A 350 -16.94 -17.86 -15.71
C PHE A 350 -18.13 -18.58 -16.29
N VAL A 351 -18.25 -18.59 -17.62
CA VAL A 351 -19.33 -19.23 -18.36
C VAL A 351 -18.85 -20.58 -18.88
N LYS A 352 -19.35 -21.65 -18.29
CA LYS A 352 -19.01 -23.03 -18.68
C LYS A 352 -20.05 -23.69 -19.57
N LYS A 353 -21.30 -23.26 -19.49
CA LYS A 353 -22.44 -23.82 -20.24
C LYS A 353 -23.33 -22.69 -20.76
N GLY A 354 -23.89 -22.90 -21.96
CA GLY A 354 -24.73 -21.94 -22.64
C GLY A 354 -23.97 -21.05 -23.62
N GLU A 355 -24.68 -20.32 -24.43
CA GLU A 355 -24.14 -19.38 -25.38
C GLU A 355 -23.66 -18.12 -24.64
N ILE A 356 -22.43 -17.68 -24.89
CA ILE A 356 -21.80 -16.58 -24.19
C ILE A 356 -22.58 -15.26 -24.35
N SER A 357 -23.13 -15.01 -25.55
CA SER A 357 -23.92 -13.82 -25.86
C SER A 357 -25.17 -13.75 -24.99
N ASP A 358 -25.91 -14.87 -24.89
CA ASP A 358 -27.11 -14.98 -24.04
C ASP A 358 -26.75 -14.73 -22.55
N VAL A 359 -25.63 -15.27 -22.10
CA VAL A 359 -25.21 -15.10 -20.72
C VAL A 359 -24.83 -13.64 -20.45
N ILE A 360 -24.14 -12.99 -21.38
CA ILE A 360 -23.79 -11.55 -21.26
C ILE A 360 -25.06 -10.72 -21.12
N GLU A 361 -26.07 -10.95 -21.97
CA GLU A 361 -27.33 -10.23 -21.93
C GLU A 361 -28.06 -10.42 -20.60
N LYS A 362 -28.22 -11.68 -20.16
CA LYS A 362 -28.89 -12.04 -18.90
C LYS A 362 -28.13 -11.49 -17.68
N ALA A 363 -26.81 -11.59 -17.66
CA ALA A 363 -26.00 -11.06 -16.56
C ALA A 363 -26.12 -9.53 -16.47
N ARG A 364 -26.07 -8.81 -17.60
CA ARG A 364 -26.26 -7.35 -17.64
C ARG A 364 -27.67 -6.96 -17.17
N LEU A 365 -28.70 -7.68 -17.60
CA LEU A 365 -30.05 -7.43 -17.13
C LEU A 365 -30.17 -7.64 -15.62
N ALA A 366 -29.63 -8.74 -15.09
CA ALA A 366 -29.60 -9.02 -13.66
C ALA A 366 -28.86 -7.92 -12.86
N MET A 367 -27.74 -7.39 -13.39
CA MET A 367 -27.05 -6.25 -12.78
C MET A 367 -27.98 -5.05 -12.61
N THR A 368 -28.76 -4.70 -13.64
CA THR A 368 -29.65 -3.52 -13.59
C THR A 368 -30.91 -3.73 -12.76
N GLN A 369 -31.31 -4.97 -12.54
CA GLN A 369 -32.49 -5.34 -11.74
C GLN A 369 -32.19 -5.46 -10.24
N HIS A 370 -30.93 -5.45 -9.84
CA HIS A 370 -30.54 -5.58 -8.44
C HIS A 370 -30.97 -4.34 -7.61
N PRO A 371 -31.55 -4.53 -6.38
CA PRO A 371 -32.02 -3.42 -5.56
C PRO A 371 -31.02 -2.32 -5.25
N CYS A 372 -29.74 -2.66 -5.20
CA CYS A 372 -28.65 -1.71 -4.93
C CYS A 372 -28.07 -1.06 -6.21
N TYR A 373 -28.63 -1.35 -7.39
CA TYR A 373 -28.18 -0.73 -8.64
C TYR A 373 -28.45 0.78 -8.66
N VAL A 374 -27.47 1.55 -9.16
CA VAL A 374 -27.59 3.01 -9.32
C VAL A 374 -27.50 3.42 -10.79
N ILE A 375 -26.41 3.04 -11.47
CA ILE A 375 -26.17 3.46 -12.85
C ILE A 375 -25.26 2.48 -13.60
N ASP A 376 -25.57 2.23 -14.86
CA ASP A 376 -24.67 1.58 -15.84
C ASP A 376 -23.75 2.64 -16.43
N LYS A 377 -22.43 2.48 -16.26
CA LYS A 377 -21.40 3.36 -16.83
C LYS A 377 -20.92 2.91 -18.20
N GLY A 378 -21.45 1.81 -18.69
CA GLY A 378 -21.18 1.28 -20.01
C GLY A 378 -20.12 0.18 -20.04
N GLN A 379 -19.83 -0.22 -21.25
CA GLN A 379 -18.90 -1.28 -21.56
C GLN A 379 -17.45 -0.75 -21.53
N THR A 380 -16.57 -1.48 -20.83
CA THR A 380 -15.16 -1.15 -20.68
C THR A 380 -14.23 -2.00 -21.56
N ASN A 381 -14.62 -3.26 -21.82
CA ASN A 381 -13.98 -4.20 -22.75
C ASN A 381 -15.04 -5.05 -23.44
N GLU A 382 -14.66 -5.98 -24.34
CA GLU A 382 -15.59 -6.84 -25.09
C GLU A 382 -16.62 -7.57 -24.19
N SER A 383 -16.19 -8.01 -23.02
CA SER A 383 -17.03 -8.72 -22.04
C SER A 383 -16.90 -8.15 -20.63
N SER A 384 -16.61 -6.86 -20.52
CA SER A 384 -16.52 -6.11 -19.27
C SER A 384 -17.45 -4.91 -19.26
N PHE A 385 -18.12 -4.68 -18.12
CA PHE A 385 -19.13 -3.64 -17.93
C PHE A 385 -18.98 -2.99 -16.55
N SER A 386 -19.03 -1.67 -16.51
CA SER A 386 -18.85 -0.88 -15.29
C SER A 386 -20.16 -0.35 -14.75
N TYR A 387 -20.35 -0.49 -13.45
CA TYR A 387 -21.58 -0.08 -12.75
C TYR A 387 -21.25 0.72 -11.49
N THR A 388 -22.24 1.45 -11.00
CA THR A 388 -22.25 2.00 -9.65
C THR A 388 -23.40 1.36 -8.87
N TYR A 389 -23.13 0.98 -7.63
CA TYR A 389 -24.07 0.38 -6.72
C TYR A 389 -24.12 1.13 -5.40
N HIS A 390 -25.26 1.07 -4.69
CA HIS A 390 -25.32 1.42 -3.29
C HIS A 390 -24.71 0.32 -2.42
N ILE A 391 -24.21 0.69 -1.27
CA ILE A 391 -23.83 -0.29 -0.24
C ILE A 391 -25.09 -0.75 0.49
N ASN A 392 -25.15 -2.04 0.85
CA ASN A 392 -26.26 -2.59 1.62
C ASN A 392 -26.50 -1.78 2.91
N GLY A 393 -27.71 -1.23 3.04
CA GLY A 393 -28.13 -0.45 4.19
C GLY A 393 -27.71 1.03 4.18
N ASP A 394 -27.04 1.52 3.13
CA ASP A 394 -26.66 2.93 2.99
C ASP A 394 -26.79 3.42 1.54
N ASN A 395 -27.90 4.07 1.23
CA ASN A 395 -28.18 4.62 -0.10
C ASN A 395 -27.36 5.87 -0.45
N GLN A 396 -26.61 6.43 0.49
CA GLN A 396 -25.72 7.59 0.25
C GLN A 396 -24.31 7.16 -0.15
N SER A 397 -23.93 5.93 0.18
CA SER A 397 -22.60 5.41 -0.12
C SER A 397 -22.61 4.60 -1.41
N HIS A 398 -21.68 4.92 -2.33
CA HIS A 398 -21.59 4.33 -3.65
C HIS A 398 -20.27 3.57 -3.83
N ILE A 399 -20.34 2.45 -4.53
CA ILE A 399 -19.18 1.65 -4.94
C ILE A 399 -19.11 1.54 -6.46
N ALA A 400 -17.90 1.44 -6.98
CA ALA A 400 -17.68 1.02 -8.36
C ALA A 400 -17.62 -0.50 -8.41
N LEU A 401 -18.41 -1.09 -9.31
CA LEU A 401 -18.48 -2.52 -9.55
C LEU A 401 -18.23 -2.82 -11.02
N GLU A 402 -17.18 -3.59 -11.30
CA GLU A 402 -16.88 -4.07 -12.64
C GLU A 402 -17.35 -5.52 -12.79
N LEU A 403 -18.16 -5.82 -13.81
CA LEU A 403 -18.51 -7.17 -14.21
C LEU A 403 -17.61 -7.60 -15.37
N MET A 404 -16.87 -8.69 -15.21
CA MET A 404 -16.02 -9.30 -16.25
C MET A 404 -16.52 -10.72 -16.52
N ILE A 405 -16.78 -11.06 -17.79
CA ILE A 405 -17.35 -12.35 -18.18
C ILE A 405 -16.36 -13.08 -19.10
N PHE A 406 -16.09 -14.34 -18.79
CA PHE A 406 -15.14 -15.18 -19.54
C PHE A 406 -15.76 -16.50 -19.92
N HIS A 407 -15.48 -16.96 -21.17
CA HIS A 407 -16.03 -18.18 -21.73
C HIS A 407 -15.06 -19.36 -21.54
N TYR A 408 -15.37 -20.26 -20.61
CA TYR A 408 -14.61 -21.45 -20.27
C TYR A 408 -15.44 -22.73 -20.50
N PRO A 409 -15.77 -23.09 -21.76
CA PRO A 409 -16.65 -24.20 -22.08
C PRO A 409 -16.15 -25.54 -21.55
N GLU A 410 -17.11 -26.39 -21.08
CA GLU A 410 -16.84 -27.77 -20.62
C GLU A 410 -17.16 -28.79 -21.69
#